data_d94d322c4f97449a4a5b0464a1d9a56b
#
_entry.id   d94d322c4f97449a4a5b0464a1d9a56b
#
_cell.length_a   1.000
_cell.length_b   1.000
_cell.length_c   1.000
_cell.angle_alpha   90.00
_cell.angle_beta   90.00
_cell.angle_gamma   90.00
#
_symmetry.space_group_name_H-M   'P 1'
#
loop_
_entity.id
_entity.type
_entity.pdbx_description
1 polymer ?
#
loop_
_entity_poly.entity_id
_entity_poly.type
_entity_poly.pdbx_seq_one_letter_code
_entity_poly.pdbx_strand_id
1 'polypeptide(L)'
;MRKALGVFLSSMLAVSVLAGCGASTGAATSQNTEEAVEAEVQAVDANEMLSLWNENAEARQQLISYMEAITKEGGPDYIPVENRIAVFDFDGTLFCETDPNYFDYTLLVYRVLEDPEYKDQASEFEKMVANKIVDQNTNGTKYEELPVEHGQAVASAFKGMTIDEFYAYIQEFKKLPMPSYEGMTRGGGFYEPMLQVIDYLKANDFRVYVISGTDRFICRGLMLNSPLELPNYQIIGSDESVVSAKQAGEDGLNYTFEQGDDLYLGGEFIIKNLKMNKVAVINKEIGIQPVLSFGNTTGDAAMANYTIGKNPYKSLAFMLCCDDLERENGKLSKAQDMYNLCEEFNWIPVSMKNDWKTIYADGVTYIGKKAAEPAAEEAEEPAEEQVEEPAEEEEALDNAA
;
A
#
# COMPACT_ATOMS: atom_id res chain seq x y z
N MET A 1 17.47 39.23 -16.15
CA MET A 1 16.66 40.49 -16.22
C MET A 1 15.21 40.14 -15.88
N ARG A 2 14.66 40.92 -14.95
CA ARG A 2 13.25 41.06 -14.51
C ARG A 2 12.62 39.88 -13.79
N LYS A 3 12.64 40.00 -12.47
CA LYS A 3 11.81 39.35 -11.44
C LYS A 3 10.36 39.80 -11.60
N ALA A 4 9.39 38.91 -11.47
CA ALA A 4 8.00 39.26 -11.16
C ALA A 4 7.66 38.69 -9.78
N LEU A 5 7.41 39.61 -8.85
CA LEU A 5 7.02 39.38 -7.47
C LEU A 5 5.48 39.34 -7.43
N GLY A 6 4.88 38.23 -7.08
CA GLY A 6 3.44 38.13 -6.80
C GLY A 6 3.19 38.39 -5.31
N VAL A 7 2.50 39.51 -5.02
CA VAL A 7 2.08 39.89 -3.68
C VAL A 7 0.72 39.25 -3.40
N PHE A 8 0.63 38.37 -2.41
CA PHE A 8 -0.65 37.94 -1.83
C PHE A 8 -1.03 38.95 -0.71
N LEU A 9 -2.14 39.65 -0.90
CA LEU A 9 -2.77 40.48 0.10
C LEU A 9 -3.60 39.61 1.06
N SER A 10 -3.15 39.51 2.30
CA SER A 10 -3.93 38.95 3.40
C SER A 10 -4.72 40.09 4.06
N SER A 11 -6.04 40.07 3.96
CA SER A 11 -6.92 41.04 4.65
C SER A 11 -7.25 40.54 6.05
N MET A 12 -6.56 41.07 7.05
CA MET A 12 -6.98 41.01 8.47
C MET A 12 -8.12 41.98 8.72
N LEU A 13 -9.29 41.49 9.10
CA LEU A 13 -10.37 42.31 9.66
C LEU A 13 -10.14 42.45 11.17
N ALA A 14 -9.75 43.66 11.60
CA ALA A 14 -9.69 44.01 13.01
C ALA A 14 -11.06 44.54 13.45
N VAL A 15 -11.70 43.89 14.41
CA VAL A 15 -12.90 44.38 15.10
C VAL A 15 -12.45 45.16 16.34
N SER A 16 -12.61 46.46 16.31
CA SER A 16 -12.43 47.33 17.46
C SER A 16 -13.75 47.54 18.20
N VAL A 17 -13.82 47.10 19.45
CA VAL A 17 -14.93 47.37 20.37
C VAL A 17 -14.65 48.70 21.04
N LEU A 18 -15.53 49.70 20.79
CA LEU A 18 -15.60 50.97 21.56
C LEU A 18 -16.83 50.92 22.46
N ALA A 19 -16.60 50.90 23.74
CA ALA A 19 -17.63 51.13 24.75
C ALA A 19 -17.90 52.65 24.89
N GLY A 20 -19.17 53.05 24.74
CA GLY A 20 -19.63 54.41 25.03
C GLY A 20 -21.02 54.36 25.63
N CYS A 21 -21.16 54.78 26.91
CA CYS A 21 -22.41 54.97 27.61
C CYS A 21 -23.12 56.26 27.10
N GLY A 22 -24.43 56.21 26.91
CA GLY A 22 -25.28 57.38 26.76
C GLY A 22 -26.75 56.99 26.52
N ALA A 23 -27.60 57.41 27.44
CA ALA A 23 -29.02 57.10 27.52
C ALA A 23 -29.89 57.88 26.52
N SER A 24 -30.96 57.29 26.09
CA SER A 24 -32.37 57.65 26.11
C SER A 24 -33.14 57.50 24.79
N THR A 25 -34.24 56.76 24.91
CA THR A 25 -35.58 56.85 24.27
C THR A 25 -35.73 56.80 22.75
N GLY A 26 -36.47 55.78 22.28
CA GLY A 26 -37.13 55.78 20.97
C GLY A 26 -37.31 54.39 20.43
N ALA A 27 -38.53 53.86 20.54
CA ALA A 27 -38.92 52.56 19.97
C ALA A 27 -38.87 52.61 18.44
N ALA A 28 -38.14 51.70 17.82
CA ALA A 28 -38.37 51.24 16.46
C ALA A 28 -37.91 49.77 16.37
N THR A 29 -38.87 48.89 16.28
CA THR A 29 -38.70 47.45 15.97
C THR A 29 -38.13 47.34 14.57
N SER A 30 -36.83 47.02 14.46
CA SER A 30 -36.28 46.45 13.24
C SER A 30 -35.97 44.96 13.51
N GLN A 31 -36.78 44.10 12.95
CA GLN A 31 -36.45 42.67 12.84
C GLN A 31 -35.24 42.53 11.91
N ASN A 32 -34.07 42.31 12.51
CA ASN A 32 -32.95 41.73 11.79
C ASN A 32 -33.22 40.22 11.70
N THR A 33 -33.74 39.81 10.57
CA THR A 33 -33.61 38.43 10.11
C THR A 33 -32.14 38.21 9.79
N GLU A 34 -31.39 37.59 10.69
CA GLU A 34 -30.19 36.87 10.33
C GLU A 34 -30.61 35.74 9.42
N GLU A 35 -30.49 35.90 8.12
CA GLU A 35 -30.42 34.80 7.19
C GLU A 35 -29.11 34.03 7.51
N ALA A 36 -29.25 32.94 8.26
CA ALA A 36 -28.25 31.89 8.30
C ALA A 36 -28.16 31.36 6.87
N VAL A 37 -27.08 31.69 6.17
CA VAL A 37 -26.71 31.00 4.95
C VAL A 37 -26.30 29.59 5.40
N GLU A 38 -27.25 28.66 5.42
CA GLU A 38 -26.95 27.24 5.41
C GLU A 38 -26.16 26.98 4.12
N ALA A 39 -24.86 26.80 4.24
CA ALA A 39 -24.08 26.23 3.15
C ALA A 39 -24.67 24.86 2.89
N GLU A 40 -25.36 24.68 1.75
CA GLU A 40 -25.71 23.36 1.25
C GLU A 40 -24.41 22.56 1.14
N VAL A 41 -24.22 21.61 2.04
CA VAL A 41 -23.17 20.58 1.91
C VAL A 41 -23.59 19.78 0.68
N GLN A 42 -22.90 19.97 -0.43
CA GLN A 42 -23.12 19.18 -1.63
C GLN A 42 -22.95 17.71 -1.25
N ALA A 43 -24.00 16.93 -1.46
CA ALA A 43 -23.95 15.49 -1.22
C ALA A 43 -22.86 14.88 -2.11
N VAL A 44 -21.99 14.08 -1.50
CA VAL A 44 -20.91 13.37 -2.21
C VAL A 44 -21.52 12.40 -3.22
N ASP A 45 -21.27 12.59 -4.51
CA ASP A 45 -21.73 11.67 -5.54
C ASP A 45 -20.82 10.44 -5.62
N ALA A 46 -21.25 9.36 -4.98
CA ALA A 46 -20.52 8.09 -4.97
C ALA A 46 -20.34 7.49 -6.38
N ASN A 47 -21.25 7.76 -7.32
CA ASN A 47 -21.13 7.21 -8.68
C ASN A 47 -20.04 7.91 -9.48
N GLU A 48 -19.88 9.21 -9.29
CA GLU A 48 -18.81 9.98 -9.90
C GLU A 48 -17.46 9.59 -9.26
N MET A 49 -17.38 9.56 -7.93
CA MET A 49 -16.14 9.30 -7.20
C MET A 49 -15.62 7.86 -7.37
N LEU A 50 -16.50 6.87 -7.52
CA LEU A 50 -16.15 5.46 -7.73
C LEU A 50 -16.38 5.04 -9.20
N SER A 51 -16.09 5.93 -10.15
CA SER A 51 -16.37 5.73 -11.58
C SER A 51 -15.52 4.63 -12.23
N LEU A 52 -14.35 4.29 -11.67
CA LEU A 52 -13.50 3.20 -12.14
C LEU A 52 -13.92 1.82 -11.60
N TRP A 53 -14.94 1.75 -10.76
CA TRP A 53 -15.55 0.52 -10.32
C TRP A 53 -16.73 0.15 -11.23
N ASN A 54 -16.95 -1.14 -11.43
CA ASN A 54 -18.16 -1.61 -12.10
C ASN A 54 -19.39 -1.31 -11.23
N GLU A 55 -20.44 -0.78 -11.84
CA GLU A 55 -21.64 -0.34 -11.11
C GLU A 55 -22.32 -1.47 -10.33
N ASN A 56 -22.23 -2.71 -10.84
CA ASN A 56 -22.82 -3.90 -10.24
C ASN A 56 -21.85 -4.64 -9.28
N ALA A 57 -20.64 -4.12 -9.06
CA ALA A 57 -19.69 -4.72 -8.11
C ALA A 57 -20.29 -4.70 -6.69
N GLU A 58 -20.39 -5.88 -6.09
CA GLU A 58 -20.99 -6.02 -4.76
C GLU A 58 -20.24 -5.23 -3.70
N ALA A 59 -18.90 -5.30 -3.74
CA ALA A 59 -18.04 -4.54 -2.82
C ALA A 59 -18.28 -3.03 -2.91
N ARG A 60 -18.44 -2.48 -4.13
CA ARG A 60 -18.78 -1.07 -4.34
C ARG A 60 -20.14 -0.73 -3.73
N GLN A 61 -21.18 -1.54 -3.98
CA GLN A 61 -22.53 -1.31 -3.48
C GLN A 61 -22.57 -1.38 -1.96
N GLN A 62 -21.84 -2.33 -1.36
CA GLN A 62 -21.72 -2.43 0.09
C GLN A 62 -21.02 -1.20 0.70
N LEU A 63 -19.94 -0.69 0.07
CA LEU A 63 -19.26 0.52 0.53
C LEU A 63 -20.19 1.76 0.46
N ILE A 64 -20.93 1.92 -0.64
CA ILE A 64 -21.88 3.05 -0.80
C ILE A 64 -22.99 2.96 0.24
N SER A 65 -23.65 1.80 0.36
CA SER A 65 -24.74 1.61 1.33
C SER A 65 -24.27 1.78 2.79
N TYR A 66 -23.04 1.34 3.08
CA TYR A 66 -22.42 1.57 4.36
C TYR A 66 -22.26 3.08 4.61
N MET A 67 -21.68 3.80 3.65
CA MET A 67 -21.45 5.25 3.78
C MET A 67 -22.73 6.02 4.01
N GLU A 68 -23.78 5.74 3.21
CA GLU A 68 -25.10 6.35 3.39
C GLU A 68 -25.68 6.13 4.78
N ALA A 69 -25.47 4.92 5.34
CA ALA A 69 -25.99 4.59 6.67
C ALA A 69 -25.24 5.33 7.78
N ILE A 70 -23.90 5.37 7.71
CA ILE A 70 -23.05 5.87 8.81
C ILE A 70 -22.88 7.39 8.81
N THR A 71 -23.14 8.05 7.68
CA THR A 71 -23.06 9.53 7.59
C THR A 71 -24.38 10.21 7.88
N LYS A 72 -25.51 9.46 7.88
CA LYS A 72 -26.83 10.01 8.14
C LYS A 72 -26.99 10.42 9.60
N GLU A 73 -26.89 11.71 9.87
CA GLU A 73 -27.03 12.26 11.22
C GLU A 73 -28.37 11.86 11.86
N GLY A 74 -28.32 11.41 13.11
CA GLY A 74 -29.50 10.88 13.82
C GLY A 74 -29.99 9.51 13.35
N GLY A 75 -29.32 8.89 12.39
CA GLY A 75 -29.59 7.50 11.97
C GLY A 75 -29.09 6.48 13.01
N PRO A 76 -29.61 5.25 12.97
CA PRO A 76 -29.22 4.21 13.94
C PRO A 76 -27.75 3.78 13.81
N ASP A 77 -27.17 3.92 12.63
CA ASP A 77 -25.79 3.52 12.31
C ASP A 77 -24.83 4.72 12.24
N TYR A 78 -25.30 5.94 12.61
CA TYR A 78 -24.48 7.15 12.53
C TYR A 78 -23.16 6.99 13.29
N ILE A 79 -22.07 7.32 12.63
CA ILE A 79 -20.71 7.34 13.23
C ILE A 79 -20.24 8.79 13.30
N PRO A 80 -19.92 9.32 14.50
CA PRO A 80 -19.31 10.64 14.65
C PRO A 80 -18.01 10.75 13.85
N VAL A 81 -17.73 11.92 13.30
CA VAL A 81 -16.56 12.17 12.41
C VAL A 81 -15.25 11.75 13.05
N GLU A 82 -15.08 12.00 14.34
CA GLU A 82 -13.87 11.62 15.09
C GLU A 82 -13.63 10.11 15.15
N ASN A 83 -14.66 9.28 14.91
CA ASN A 83 -14.59 7.82 14.89
C ASN A 83 -14.55 7.23 13.46
N ARG A 84 -14.62 8.05 12.42
CA ARG A 84 -14.51 7.61 11.03
C ARG A 84 -13.04 7.36 10.68
N ILE A 85 -12.54 6.19 11.04
CA ILE A 85 -11.16 5.76 10.79
C ILE A 85 -11.19 4.60 9.80
N ALA A 86 -10.43 4.74 8.71
CA ALA A 86 -10.16 3.68 7.75
C ALA A 86 -8.67 3.33 7.72
N VAL A 87 -8.35 2.05 7.69
CA VAL A 87 -6.98 1.54 7.62
C VAL A 87 -6.78 0.69 6.38
N PHE A 88 -5.65 0.87 5.73
CA PHE A 88 -5.28 0.17 4.50
C PHE A 88 -3.94 -0.53 4.67
N ASP A 89 -3.83 -1.76 4.22
CA ASP A 89 -2.54 -2.29 3.81
C ASP A 89 -2.05 -1.52 2.58
N PHE A 90 -0.76 -1.67 2.24
CA PHE A 90 -0.17 -0.93 1.13
C PHE A 90 0.04 -1.83 -0.10
N ASP A 91 0.96 -2.80 0.00
CA ASP A 91 1.35 -3.64 -1.12
C ASP A 91 0.26 -4.66 -1.45
N GLY A 92 -0.23 -4.65 -2.70
CA GLY A 92 -1.36 -5.48 -3.13
C GLY A 92 -2.74 -4.95 -2.70
N THR A 93 -2.79 -3.80 -2.00
CA THR A 93 -4.02 -3.15 -1.58
C THR A 93 -4.18 -1.76 -2.20
N LEU A 94 -3.15 -0.94 -2.15
CA LEU A 94 -3.09 0.39 -2.75
C LEU A 94 -2.08 0.46 -3.89
N PHE A 95 -1.11 -0.45 -3.89
CA PHE A 95 0.06 -0.44 -4.76
C PHE A 95 0.40 -1.87 -5.22
N CYS A 96 0.95 -2.01 -6.42
CA CYS A 96 1.36 -3.27 -7.01
C CYS A 96 2.36 -4.03 -6.13
N GLU A 97 2.07 -5.31 -5.83
CA GLU A 97 2.98 -6.17 -5.06
C GLU A 97 3.82 -7.11 -5.94
N THR A 98 3.56 -7.18 -7.24
CA THR A 98 3.94 -8.34 -8.06
C THR A 98 4.91 -8.06 -9.20
N ASP A 99 5.74 -7.03 -9.12
CA ASP A 99 6.73 -6.71 -10.17
C ASP A 99 8.21 -6.80 -9.74
N PRO A 100 8.80 -7.94 -9.80
CA PRO A 100 8.26 -9.31 -9.67
C PRO A 100 7.87 -9.63 -8.23
N ASN A 101 8.16 -8.72 -7.28
CA ASN A 101 7.88 -8.80 -5.86
C ASN A 101 7.65 -7.39 -5.28
N TYR A 102 7.47 -7.28 -3.97
CA TYR A 102 7.26 -6.02 -3.26
C TYR A 102 8.28 -4.94 -3.62
N PHE A 103 7.84 -3.70 -3.61
CA PHE A 103 8.72 -2.55 -3.89
C PHE A 103 9.96 -2.53 -3.00
N ASP A 104 9.81 -2.75 -1.70
CA ASP A 104 10.92 -2.76 -0.73
C ASP A 104 11.89 -3.93 -0.94
N TYR A 105 11.40 -5.09 -1.43
CA TYR A 105 12.25 -6.21 -1.80
C TYR A 105 13.12 -5.87 -3.02
N THR A 106 12.51 -5.26 -4.04
CA THR A 106 13.25 -4.85 -5.24
C THR A 106 14.20 -3.70 -4.97
N LEU A 107 13.86 -2.79 -4.06
CA LEU A 107 14.72 -1.72 -3.60
C LEU A 107 15.98 -2.27 -2.90
N LEU A 108 15.83 -3.26 -2.01
CA LEU A 108 16.96 -3.91 -1.35
C LEU A 108 17.87 -4.65 -2.35
N VAL A 109 17.27 -5.41 -3.28
CA VAL A 109 18.04 -6.11 -4.33
C VAL A 109 18.85 -5.10 -5.15
N TYR A 110 18.23 -4.01 -5.60
CA TYR A 110 18.94 -2.95 -6.31
C TYR A 110 20.09 -2.38 -5.48
N ARG A 111 19.83 -1.97 -4.24
CA ARG A 111 20.82 -1.38 -3.33
C ARG A 111 22.04 -2.28 -3.14
N VAL A 112 21.80 -3.57 -2.90
CA VAL A 112 22.83 -4.52 -2.47
C VAL A 112 23.58 -5.16 -3.64
N LEU A 113 22.92 -5.41 -4.77
CA LEU A 113 23.49 -6.15 -5.89
C LEU A 113 23.81 -5.30 -7.13
N GLU A 114 23.12 -4.15 -7.30
CA GLU A 114 23.17 -3.39 -8.54
C GLU A 114 23.75 -1.98 -8.37
N ASP A 115 23.43 -1.29 -7.25
CA ASP A 115 23.84 0.09 -6.99
C ASP A 115 25.37 0.23 -6.99
N PRO A 116 25.97 0.94 -7.95
CA PRO A 116 27.42 1.07 -8.05
C PRO A 116 28.06 1.79 -6.85
N GLU A 117 27.29 2.56 -6.10
CA GLU A 117 27.77 3.30 -4.92
C GLU A 117 27.79 2.44 -3.66
N TYR A 118 27.07 1.31 -3.62
CA TYR A 118 26.93 0.50 -2.41
C TYR A 118 27.29 -0.97 -2.55
N LYS A 119 27.02 -1.63 -3.67
CA LYS A 119 27.14 -3.09 -3.85
C LYS A 119 28.48 -3.69 -3.39
N ASP A 120 29.58 -2.95 -3.56
CA ASP A 120 30.91 -3.40 -3.16
C ASP A 120 31.13 -3.26 -1.64
N GLN A 121 30.31 -2.48 -0.95
CA GLN A 121 30.33 -2.25 0.50
C GLN A 121 29.30 -3.13 1.24
N ALA A 122 28.33 -3.71 0.51
CA ALA A 122 27.26 -4.52 1.07
C ALA A 122 27.84 -5.72 1.86
N SER A 123 27.32 -5.95 3.05
CA SER A 123 27.71 -7.07 3.91
C SER A 123 27.28 -8.42 3.31
N GLU A 124 27.94 -9.50 3.77
CA GLU A 124 27.56 -10.86 3.37
C GLU A 124 26.13 -11.22 3.77
N PHE A 125 25.62 -10.66 4.88
CA PHE A 125 24.25 -10.85 5.31
C PHE A 125 23.26 -10.19 4.33
N GLU A 126 23.48 -8.93 3.96
CA GLU A 126 22.66 -8.21 3.00
C GLU A 126 22.64 -8.91 1.64
N LYS A 127 23.81 -9.34 1.15
CA LYS A 127 23.93 -10.12 -0.10
C LYS A 127 23.20 -11.45 -0.02
N MET A 128 23.28 -12.16 1.10
CA MET A 128 22.53 -13.39 1.32
C MET A 128 21.03 -13.16 1.22
N VAL A 129 20.52 -12.13 1.88
CA VAL A 129 19.08 -11.80 1.86
C VAL A 129 18.63 -11.37 0.46
N ALA A 130 19.38 -10.49 -0.20
CA ALA A 130 19.07 -10.07 -1.57
C ALA A 130 19.06 -11.27 -2.54
N ASN A 131 20.00 -12.21 -2.43
CA ASN A 131 20.00 -13.42 -3.25
C ASN A 131 18.84 -14.38 -2.92
N LYS A 132 18.37 -14.48 -1.66
CA LYS A 132 17.14 -15.22 -1.32
C LYS A 132 15.92 -14.62 -2.03
N ILE A 133 15.83 -13.29 -2.12
CA ILE A 133 14.75 -12.60 -2.84
C ILE A 133 14.82 -12.94 -4.34
N VAL A 134 16.00 -12.85 -4.95
CA VAL A 134 16.20 -13.22 -6.36
C VAL A 134 15.82 -14.68 -6.61
N ASP A 135 16.24 -15.61 -5.76
CA ASP A 135 15.90 -17.02 -5.86
C ASP A 135 14.39 -17.28 -5.70
N GLN A 136 13.74 -16.59 -4.74
CA GLN A 136 12.27 -16.65 -4.60
C GLN A 136 11.56 -16.18 -5.87
N ASN A 137 12.03 -15.10 -6.49
CA ASN A 137 11.42 -14.54 -7.70
C ASN A 137 11.62 -15.45 -8.92
N THR A 138 12.80 -16.09 -9.03
CA THR A 138 13.21 -16.89 -10.19
C THR A 138 12.73 -18.34 -10.08
N ASN A 139 12.89 -18.95 -8.92
CA ASN A 139 12.67 -20.38 -8.71
C ASN A 139 11.44 -20.69 -7.85
N GLY A 140 10.80 -19.67 -7.26
CA GLY A 140 9.65 -19.85 -6.38
C GLY A 140 10.00 -20.46 -5.02
N THR A 141 11.28 -20.47 -4.62
CA THR A 141 11.73 -20.99 -3.33
C THR A 141 11.09 -20.18 -2.18
N LYS A 142 10.62 -20.88 -1.15
CA LYS A 142 10.03 -20.25 0.03
C LYS A 142 11.03 -20.20 1.17
N TYR A 143 11.21 -19.04 1.77
CA TYR A 143 12.04 -18.80 2.95
C TYR A 143 11.16 -18.21 4.05
N GLU A 144 10.93 -18.96 5.13
CA GLU A 144 10.01 -18.55 6.20
C GLU A 144 10.53 -17.34 7.00
N GLU A 145 11.84 -17.23 7.16
CA GLU A 145 12.49 -16.14 7.88
C GLU A 145 12.66 -14.86 7.05
N LEU A 146 12.49 -14.95 5.73
CA LEU A 146 12.77 -13.84 4.81
C LEU A 146 12.09 -12.52 5.17
N PRO A 147 10.84 -12.48 5.66
CA PRO A 147 10.23 -11.19 6.03
C PRO A 147 10.97 -10.45 7.14
N VAL A 148 11.56 -11.16 8.10
CA VAL A 148 12.34 -10.58 9.20
C VAL A 148 13.75 -10.26 8.73
N GLU A 149 14.41 -11.20 8.05
CA GLU A 149 15.76 -11.01 7.48
C GLU A 149 15.78 -9.81 6.51
N HIS A 150 14.72 -9.66 5.69
CA HIS A 150 14.56 -8.51 4.81
C HIS A 150 14.53 -7.19 5.59
N GLY A 151 13.69 -7.10 6.64
CA GLY A 151 13.64 -5.89 7.49
C GLY A 151 15.01 -5.57 8.11
N GLN A 152 15.75 -6.59 8.57
CA GLN A 152 17.10 -6.43 9.11
C GLN A 152 18.10 -5.96 8.04
N ALA A 153 18.01 -6.51 6.83
CA ALA A 153 18.88 -6.14 5.72
C ALA A 153 18.58 -4.71 5.22
N VAL A 154 17.32 -4.30 5.16
CA VAL A 154 16.92 -2.92 4.83
C VAL A 154 17.51 -1.95 5.85
N ALA A 155 17.25 -2.17 7.14
CA ALA A 155 17.80 -1.32 8.20
C ALA A 155 19.33 -1.20 8.10
N SER A 156 20.04 -2.30 7.84
CA SER A 156 21.49 -2.34 7.68
C SER A 156 21.98 -1.61 6.43
N ALA A 157 21.35 -1.86 5.27
CA ALA A 157 21.80 -1.36 3.96
C ALA A 157 21.65 0.16 3.77
N PHE A 158 20.76 0.78 4.54
CA PHE A 158 20.51 2.23 4.50
C PHE A 158 20.99 2.94 5.77
N LYS A 159 21.62 2.23 6.69
CA LYS A 159 22.22 2.78 7.91
C LYS A 159 23.11 3.98 7.63
N GLY A 160 22.92 5.05 8.39
CA GLY A 160 23.73 6.25 8.33
C GLY A 160 23.30 7.25 7.26
N MET A 161 22.28 6.98 6.49
CA MET A 161 21.60 8.02 5.70
C MET A 161 20.75 8.87 6.61
N THR A 162 20.68 10.17 6.34
CA THR A 162 19.61 11.00 6.89
C THR A 162 18.27 10.55 6.31
N ILE A 163 17.17 10.86 6.99
CA ILE A 163 15.83 10.54 6.48
C ILE A 163 15.59 11.21 5.13
N ASP A 164 16.08 12.44 4.93
CA ASP A 164 15.94 13.17 3.67
C ASP A 164 16.76 12.54 2.53
N GLU A 165 18.01 12.09 2.81
CA GLU A 165 18.83 11.35 1.85
C GLU A 165 18.16 10.03 1.46
N PHE A 166 17.58 9.31 2.41
CA PHE A 166 16.86 8.08 2.12
C PHE A 166 15.62 8.32 1.27
N TYR A 167 14.84 9.36 1.56
CA TYR A 167 13.71 9.74 0.69
C TYR A 167 14.17 10.13 -0.71
N ALA A 168 15.28 10.88 -0.84
CA ALA A 168 15.84 11.22 -2.14
C ALA A 168 16.27 9.96 -2.93
N TYR A 169 16.90 8.99 -2.26
CA TYR A 169 17.28 7.70 -2.85
C TYR A 169 16.05 6.95 -3.39
N ILE A 170 14.98 6.86 -2.59
CA ILE A 170 13.71 6.23 -3.01
C ILE A 170 13.10 6.99 -4.20
N GLN A 171 13.15 8.33 -4.22
CA GLN A 171 12.64 9.12 -5.33
C GLN A 171 13.40 8.85 -6.64
N GLU A 172 14.70 8.57 -6.61
CA GLU A 172 15.45 8.17 -7.80
C GLU A 172 15.09 6.73 -8.22
N PHE A 173 14.99 5.78 -7.29
CA PHE A 173 14.59 4.41 -7.58
C PHE A 173 13.18 4.32 -8.19
N LYS A 174 12.24 5.15 -7.75
CA LYS A 174 10.88 5.26 -8.32
C LYS A 174 10.85 5.54 -9.83
N LYS A 175 11.88 6.20 -10.38
CA LYS A 175 11.95 6.56 -11.79
C LYS A 175 12.32 5.39 -12.70
N LEU A 176 12.89 4.33 -12.14
CA LEU A 176 13.28 3.15 -12.91
C LEU A 176 12.03 2.48 -13.51
N PRO A 177 12.15 1.89 -14.72
CA PRO A 177 11.02 1.18 -15.33
C PRO A 177 10.63 -0.04 -14.50
N MET A 178 9.35 -0.37 -14.53
CA MET A 178 8.81 -1.57 -13.91
C MET A 178 8.86 -2.73 -14.93
N PRO A 179 9.65 -3.80 -14.67
CA PRO A 179 9.98 -4.77 -15.73
C PRO A 179 8.79 -5.53 -16.31
N SER A 180 7.75 -5.79 -15.51
CA SER A 180 6.57 -6.55 -15.94
C SER A 180 5.51 -5.68 -16.62
N TYR A 181 5.75 -4.38 -16.80
CA TYR A 181 4.77 -3.46 -17.37
C TYR A 181 5.41 -2.50 -18.38
N GLU A 182 4.72 -2.28 -19.49
CA GLU A 182 5.00 -1.13 -20.38
C GLU A 182 4.28 0.11 -19.84
N GLY A 183 4.94 1.27 -19.96
CA GLY A 183 4.36 2.56 -19.57
C GLY A 183 4.33 2.84 -18.07
N MET A 184 4.92 2.00 -17.23
CA MET A 184 4.95 2.18 -15.79
C MET A 184 6.39 2.23 -15.25
N THR A 185 6.61 3.16 -14.31
CA THR A 185 7.81 3.19 -13.47
C THR A 185 7.54 2.51 -12.14
N ARG A 186 8.61 2.18 -11.38
CA ARG A 186 8.48 1.57 -10.06
C ARG A 186 7.67 2.40 -9.06
N GLY A 187 7.58 3.72 -9.25
CA GLY A 187 6.75 4.60 -8.44
C GLY A 187 5.32 4.77 -8.94
N GLY A 188 4.95 4.18 -10.08
CA GLY A 188 3.65 4.38 -10.74
C GLY A 188 2.62 3.28 -10.49
N GLY A 189 2.93 2.30 -9.64
CA GLY A 189 2.09 1.10 -9.46
C GLY A 189 0.87 1.28 -8.54
N PHE A 190 0.29 2.46 -8.42
CA PHE A 190 -0.92 2.67 -7.64
C PHE A 190 -2.15 2.10 -8.34
N TYR A 191 -3.04 1.47 -7.57
CA TYR A 191 -4.33 0.98 -8.07
C TYR A 191 -5.33 2.14 -8.15
N GLU A 192 -5.62 2.61 -9.35
CA GLU A 192 -6.51 3.75 -9.60
C GLU A 192 -7.89 3.62 -8.93
N PRO A 193 -8.57 2.44 -8.94
CA PRO A 193 -9.85 2.30 -8.24
C PRO A 193 -9.74 2.46 -6.72
N MET A 194 -8.58 2.13 -6.13
CA MET A 194 -8.37 2.27 -4.69
C MET A 194 -8.02 3.71 -4.29
N LEU A 195 -7.38 4.48 -5.17
CA LEU A 195 -7.24 5.93 -4.99
C LEU A 195 -8.61 6.61 -4.93
N GLN A 196 -9.56 6.20 -5.80
CA GLN A 196 -10.93 6.67 -5.73
C GLN A 196 -11.63 6.32 -4.41
N VAL A 197 -11.37 5.13 -3.85
CA VAL A 197 -11.90 4.77 -2.52
C VAL A 197 -11.37 5.73 -1.45
N ILE A 198 -10.08 6.05 -1.47
CA ILE A 198 -9.51 6.98 -0.49
C ILE A 198 -10.11 8.38 -0.62
N ASP A 199 -10.28 8.88 -1.84
CA ASP A 199 -10.89 10.19 -2.06
C ASP A 199 -12.36 10.20 -1.64
N TYR A 200 -13.10 9.12 -1.92
CA TYR A 200 -14.48 8.95 -1.47
C TYR A 200 -14.60 8.93 0.06
N LEU A 201 -13.66 8.24 0.75
CA LEU A 201 -13.60 8.22 2.20
C LEU A 201 -13.28 9.61 2.77
N LYS A 202 -12.27 10.31 2.21
CA LYS A 202 -11.92 11.68 2.61
C LYS A 202 -13.09 12.65 2.44
N ALA A 203 -13.83 12.54 1.32
CA ALA A 203 -15.02 13.35 1.07
C ALA A 203 -16.17 13.09 2.05
N ASN A 204 -16.15 11.96 2.75
CA ASN A 204 -17.07 11.60 3.83
C ASN A 204 -16.42 11.73 5.23
N ASP A 205 -15.45 12.61 5.39
CA ASP A 205 -14.77 12.96 6.65
C ASP A 205 -14.02 11.80 7.32
N PHE A 206 -13.58 10.79 6.57
CA PHE A 206 -12.71 9.75 7.11
C PHE A 206 -11.27 10.21 7.25
N ARG A 207 -10.64 9.81 8.34
CA ARG A 207 -9.19 9.81 8.46
C ARG A 207 -8.67 8.45 7.98
N VAL A 208 -7.82 8.50 6.96
CA VAL A 208 -7.25 7.31 6.31
C VAL A 208 -5.84 7.09 6.81
N TYR A 209 -5.50 5.85 7.16
CA TYR A 209 -4.17 5.45 7.57
C TYR A 209 -3.70 4.27 6.72
N VAL A 210 -2.41 4.28 6.38
CA VAL A 210 -1.72 3.11 5.80
C VAL A 210 -1.03 2.36 6.92
N ILE A 211 -1.26 1.03 6.98
CA ILE A 211 -0.70 0.10 7.97
C ILE A 211 0.02 -1.01 7.21
N SER A 212 1.26 -0.76 6.83
CA SER A 212 2.05 -1.61 5.93
C SER A 212 2.99 -2.58 6.65
N GLY A 213 3.25 -3.73 6.02
CA GLY A 213 4.36 -4.60 6.36
C GLY A 213 5.72 -4.12 5.81
N THR A 214 5.72 -3.23 4.84
CA THR A 214 6.90 -2.53 4.32
C THR A 214 7.44 -1.54 5.35
N ASP A 215 8.73 -1.24 5.30
CA ASP A 215 9.35 -0.26 6.18
C ASP A 215 8.66 1.10 6.09
N ARG A 216 8.51 1.78 7.23
CA ARG A 216 7.80 3.06 7.38
C ARG A 216 8.40 4.16 6.50
N PHE A 217 9.71 4.28 6.45
CA PHE A 217 10.40 5.31 5.69
C PHE A 217 10.36 5.01 4.19
N ILE A 218 10.41 3.72 3.81
CA ILE A 218 10.19 3.30 2.41
C ILE A 218 8.78 3.69 1.98
N CYS A 219 7.75 3.35 2.75
CA CYS A 219 6.36 3.75 2.44
C CYS A 219 6.22 5.27 2.29
N ARG A 220 6.76 6.04 3.23
CA ARG A 220 6.72 7.52 3.19
C ARG A 220 7.46 8.08 1.98
N GLY A 221 8.66 7.56 1.71
CA GLY A 221 9.45 7.94 0.54
C GLY A 221 8.76 7.59 -0.78
N LEU A 222 8.12 6.43 -0.88
CA LEU A 222 7.36 6.03 -2.06
C LEU A 222 6.12 6.90 -2.28
N MET A 223 5.40 7.23 -1.21
CA MET A 223 4.19 8.07 -1.28
C MET A 223 4.50 9.57 -1.47
N LEU A 224 5.71 10.02 -1.19
CA LEU A 224 6.11 11.40 -1.45
C LEU A 224 6.01 11.71 -2.95
N ASN A 225 5.28 12.78 -3.31
CA ASN A 225 4.99 13.16 -4.70
C ASN A 225 4.26 12.03 -5.49
N SER A 226 3.37 11.30 -4.85
CA SER A 226 2.51 10.30 -5.48
C SER A 226 1.06 10.81 -5.58
N PRO A 227 0.17 10.13 -6.31
CA PRO A 227 -1.26 10.46 -6.30
C PRO A 227 -1.93 10.24 -4.94
N LEU A 228 -1.32 9.47 -4.04
CA LEU A 228 -1.82 9.22 -2.70
C LEU A 228 -1.33 10.30 -1.72
N GLU A 229 -2.09 11.37 -1.60
CA GLU A 229 -1.78 12.48 -0.70
C GLU A 229 -2.19 12.16 0.75
N LEU A 230 -1.26 11.57 1.50
CA LEU A 230 -1.40 11.34 2.95
C LEU A 230 -0.24 11.99 3.71
N PRO A 231 -0.51 12.63 4.86
CA PRO A 231 0.56 13.13 5.71
C PRO A 231 1.35 11.97 6.34
N ASN A 232 2.65 12.16 6.53
CA ASN A 232 3.56 11.12 7.03
C ASN A 232 3.10 10.43 8.32
N TYR A 233 2.41 11.13 9.23
CA TYR A 233 1.90 10.54 10.48
C TYR A 233 0.73 9.56 10.25
N GLN A 234 0.12 9.54 9.07
CA GLN A 234 -0.89 8.56 8.67
C GLN A 234 -0.28 7.34 7.94
N ILE A 235 1.04 7.31 7.75
CA ILE A 235 1.76 6.23 7.08
C ILE A 235 2.59 5.50 8.13
N ILE A 236 2.17 4.29 8.50
CA ILE A 236 2.73 3.45 9.54
C ILE A 236 3.19 2.14 8.89
N GLY A 237 4.44 1.75 9.14
CA GLY A 237 5.05 0.55 8.57
C GLY A 237 5.78 -0.30 9.60
N SER A 238 6.59 -1.22 9.11
CA SER A 238 7.66 -1.84 9.91
C SER A 238 8.64 -0.76 10.37
N ASP A 239 9.32 -0.99 11.46
CA ASP A 239 10.17 0.04 12.05
C ASP A 239 11.63 -0.38 12.15
N GLU A 240 12.48 0.62 12.00
CA GLU A 240 13.91 0.59 12.28
C GLU A 240 14.30 1.73 13.23
N SER A 241 15.48 1.65 13.80
CA SER A 241 15.99 2.65 14.73
C SER A 241 16.31 3.97 14.01
N VAL A 242 16.01 5.07 14.69
CA VAL A 242 16.39 6.42 14.29
C VAL A 242 17.29 7.01 15.38
N VAL A 243 18.41 7.59 14.97
CA VAL A 243 19.43 8.12 15.88
C VAL A 243 19.86 9.53 15.44
N SER A 244 20.45 10.29 16.35
CA SER A 244 21.19 11.51 15.97
C SER A 244 22.60 11.16 15.52
N ALA A 245 23.14 11.85 14.52
CA ALA A 245 24.54 11.71 14.11
C ALA A 245 25.54 11.89 15.26
N LYS A 246 25.23 12.78 16.19
CA LYS A 246 26.08 13.08 17.35
C LYS A 246 25.87 12.13 18.53
N GLN A 247 24.86 11.27 18.48
CA GLN A 247 24.59 10.27 19.51
C GLN A 247 25.72 9.23 19.63
N ALA A 248 26.49 9.03 18.54
CA ALA A 248 27.74 8.23 18.51
C ALA A 248 27.62 6.80 19.10
N GLY A 249 26.43 6.19 18.99
CA GLY A 249 26.15 4.83 19.49
C GLY A 249 25.77 4.79 20.99
N GLU A 250 25.64 5.91 21.65
CA GLU A 250 25.07 5.97 23.00
C GLU A 250 23.57 5.62 22.96
N ASP A 251 23.08 5.06 24.07
CA ASP A 251 21.63 4.86 24.25
C ASP A 251 20.91 6.20 24.30
N GLY A 252 19.72 6.29 23.64
CA GLY A 252 18.92 7.52 23.60
C GLY A 252 18.54 8.08 24.97
N LEU A 253 18.57 7.26 26.05
CA LEU A 253 18.38 7.75 27.42
C LEU A 253 19.57 8.58 27.92
N ASN A 254 20.74 8.44 27.32
CA ASN A 254 21.97 9.11 27.73
C ASN A 254 22.32 10.30 26.80
N TYR A 255 21.56 10.47 25.71
CA TYR A 255 21.79 11.54 24.75
C TYR A 255 20.63 12.53 24.69
N THR A 256 20.94 13.81 24.72
CA THR A 256 19.96 14.89 24.53
C THR A 256 20.13 15.49 23.14
N PHE A 257 19.07 15.40 22.31
CA PHE A 257 19.07 15.99 20.97
C PHE A 257 19.33 17.49 21.02
N GLU A 258 20.34 17.97 20.33
CA GLU A 258 20.77 19.36 20.30
C GLU A 258 20.14 20.11 19.12
N GLN A 259 20.03 21.45 19.23
CA GLN A 259 19.60 22.28 18.10
C GLN A 259 20.61 22.14 16.95
N GLY A 260 20.13 21.71 15.79
CA GLY A 260 20.98 21.49 14.61
C GLY A 260 21.56 20.08 14.50
N ASP A 261 21.05 19.12 15.27
CA ASP A 261 21.26 17.72 15.00
C ASP A 261 20.36 17.26 13.87
N ASP A 262 20.84 16.28 13.09
CA ASP A 262 20.06 15.61 12.07
C ASP A 262 19.69 14.19 12.53
N LEU A 263 18.56 13.68 12.05
CA LEU A 263 18.11 12.32 12.28
C LEU A 263 18.61 11.39 11.17
N TYR A 264 19.15 10.26 11.58
CA TYR A 264 19.73 9.22 10.72
C TYR A 264 19.05 7.88 10.95
N LEU A 265 19.04 7.04 9.92
CA LEU A 265 18.69 5.63 10.06
C LEU A 265 19.78 4.94 10.87
N GLY A 266 19.38 4.34 12.00
CA GLY A 266 20.32 3.77 12.97
C GLY A 266 20.86 2.40 12.58
N GLY A 267 20.14 1.70 11.68
CA GLY A 267 20.56 0.40 11.16
C GLY A 267 20.12 -0.79 12.00
N GLU A 268 19.24 -0.60 12.97
CA GLU A 268 18.69 -1.67 13.80
C GLU A 268 17.20 -1.86 13.48
N PHE A 269 16.84 -3.06 13.03
CA PHE A 269 15.46 -3.46 12.81
C PHE A 269 14.73 -3.63 14.14
N ILE A 270 13.55 -3.03 14.28
CA ILE A 270 12.78 -3.05 15.52
C ILE A 270 11.61 -4.04 15.44
N ILE A 271 10.77 -3.95 14.40
CA ILE A 271 9.56 -4.76 14.31
C ILE A 271 9.08 -4.91 12.86
N LYS A 272 8.63 -6.13 12.51
CA LYS A 272 7.86 -6.37 11.28
C LYS A 272 6.38 -6.16 11.56
N ASN A 273 5.77 -5.19 10.87
CA ASN A 273 4.38 -4.79 11.08
C ASN A 273 3.40 -5.68 10.31
N LEU A 274 3.30 -6.96 10.68
CA LEU A 274 2.41 -7.95 10.08
C LEU A 274 1.52 -8.60 11.16
N LYS A 275 0.36 -9.11 10.74
CA LYS A 275 -0.56 -9.88 11.60
C LYS A 275 -0.95 -9.08 12.85
N MET A 276 -0.74 -9.65 14.06
CA MET A 276 -1.09 -8.99 15.32
C MET A 276 -0.34 -7.67 15.55
N ASN A 277 0.84 -7.51 14.95
CA ASN A 277 1.60 -6.27 15.07
C ASN A 277 0.87 -5.09 14.39
N LYS A 278 0.13 -5.32 13.29
CA LYS A 278 -0.76 -4.30 12.69
C LYS A 278 -1.82 -3.81 13.69
N VAL A 279 -2.43 -4.72 14.43
CA VAL A 279 -3.41 -4.36 15.49
C VAL A 279 -2.75 -3.59 16.62
N ALA A 280 -1.58 -4.04 17.05
CA ALA A 280 -0.85 -3.39 18.13
C ALA A 280 -0.46 -1.95 17.79
N VAL A 281 0.00 -1.71 16.57
CA VAL A 281 0.40 -0.38 16.11
C VAL A 281 -0.83 0.53 15.91
N ILE A 282 -1.94 0.03 15.40
CA ILE A 282 -3.20 0.77 15.31
C ILE A 282 -3.61 1.26 16.71
N ASN A 283 -3.58 0.36 17.70
CA ASN A 283 -3.93 0.73 19.07
C ASN A 283 -2.98 1.76 19.68
N LYS A 284 -1.67 1.64 19.43
CA LYS A 284 -0.64 2.51 20.02
C LYS A 284 -0.56 3.89 19.35
N GLU A 285 -0.64 3.95 18.02
CA GLU A 285 -0.38 5.18 17.26
C GLU A 285 -1.66 5.92 16.88
N ILE A 286 -2.77 5.20 16.62
CA ILE A 286 -4.06 5.81 16.28
C ILE A 286 -4.94 5.94 17.54
N GLY A 287 -4.96 4.92 18.40
CA GLY A 287 -5.72 4.90 19.65
C GLY A 287 -7.23 4.74 19.49
N ILE A 288 -7.72 4.60 18.27
CA ILE A 288 -9.13 4.42 17.89
C ILE A 288 -9.25 3.17 17.05
N GLN A 289 -10.22 2.30 17.38
CA GLN A 289 -10.52 1.12 16.57
C GLN A 289 -11.10 1.58 15.21
N PRO A 290 -10.52 1.17 14.07
CA PRO A 290 -11.03 1.55 12.76
C PRO A 290 -12.40 0.93 12.49
N VAL A 291 -13.21 1.60 11.69
CA VAL A 291 -14.52 1.10 11.25
C VAL A 291 -14.49 0.55 9.82
N LEU A 292 -13.42 0.82 9.09
CA LEU A 292 -13.13 0.23 7.78
C LEU A 292 -11.69 -0.26 7.72
N SER A 293 -11.48 -1.43 7.10
CA SER A 293 -10.16 -1.93 6.76
C SER A 293 -10.12 -2.52 5.36
N PHE A 294 -8.95 -2.38 4.71
CA PHE A 294 -8.67 -2.92 3.39
C PHE A 294 -7.32 -3.64 3.44
N GLY A 295 -7.27 -4.86 2.90
CA GLY A 295 -6.07 -5.68 2.84
C GLY A 295 -6.13 -6.67 1.69
N ASN A 296 -5.12 -7.54 1.52
CA ASN A 296 -5.08 -8.50 0.42
C ASN A 296 -4.51 -9.87 0.82
N THR A 297 -3.92 -9.99 2.01
CA THR A 297 -3.26 -11.24 2.42
C THR A 297 -3.64 -11.67 3.83
N THR A 298 -3.24 -12.88 4.22
CA THR A 298 -3.37 -13.35 5.61
C THR A 298 -2.54 -12.53 6.61
N GLY A 299 -1.60 -11.71 6.12
CA GLY A 299 -0.88 -10.72 6.93
C GLY A 299 -1.80 -9.64 7.50
N ASP A 300 -2.95 -9.39 6.83
CA ASP A 300 -3.95 -8.38 7.15
C ASP A 300 -5.13 -8.93 7.94
N ALA A 301 -5.26 -10.26 8.03
CA ALA A 301 -6.37 -10.93 8.69
C ALA A 301 -6.62 -10.44 10.13
N ALA A 302 -5.56 -10.18 10.88
CA ALA A 302 -5.67 -9.65 12.23
C ALA A 302 -6.25 -8.23 12.23
N MET A 303 -5.87 -7.38 11.28
CA MET A 303 -6.39 -6.02 11.10
C MET A 303 -7.87 -6.05 10.69
N ALA A 304 -8.24 -6.91 9.72
CA ALA A 304 -9.61 -7.12 9.30
C ALA A 304 -10.51 -7.59 10.46
N ASN A 305 -10.09 -8.62 11.18
CA ASN A 305 -10.82 -9.15 12.34
C ASN A 305 -10.91 -8.12 13.49
N TYR A 306 -9.86 -7.35 13.73
CA TYR A 306 -9.91 -6.28 14.73
C TYR A 306 -10.91 -5.19 14.33
N THR A 307 -10.97 -4.81 13.07
CA THR A 307 -11.89 -3.79 12.56
C THR A 307 -13.34 -4.18 12.80
N ILE A 308 -13.74 -5.42 12.46
CA ILE A 308 -15.13 -5.87 12.58
C ILE A 308 -15.46 -6.53 13.93
N GLY A 309 -14.44 -6.92 14.69
CA GLY A 309 -14.61 -7.66 15.94
C GLY A 309 -14.92 -6.75 17.12
N LYS A 310 -16.10 -6.93 17.77
CA LYS A 310 -16.51 -6.18 18.97
C LYS A 310 -16.42 -4.65 18.80
N ASN A 311 -16.61 -4.16 17.57
CA ASN A 311 -16.62 -2.73 17.30
C ASN A 311 -17.96 -2.15 17.80
N PRO A 312 -17.95 -1.00 18.52
CA PRO A 312 -19.18 -0.33 18.94
C PRO A 312 -19.97 0.25 17.78
N TYR A 313 -19.34 0.43 16.63
CA TYR A 313 -19.94 0.96 15.41
C TYR A 313 -20.06 -0.12 14.34
N LYS A 314 -20.98 0.09 13.38
CA LYS A 314 -21.02 -0.69 12.14
C LYS A 314 -19.67 -0.61 11.44
N SER A 315 -19.10 -1.75 11.09
CA SER A 315 -17.76 -1.82 10.53
C SER A 315 -17.64 -2.89 9.46
N LEU A 316 -16.79 -2.67 8.47
CA LEU A 316 -16.57 -3.57 7.34
C LEU A 316 -15.06 -3.81 7.13
N ALA A 317 -14.72 -4.99 6.64
CA ALA A 317 -13.38 -5.34 6.20
C ALA A 317 -13.43 -5.83 4.75
N PHE A 318 -12.62 -5.23 3.88
CA PHE A 318 -12.50 -5.56 2.47
C PHE A 318 -11.18 -6.24 2.20
N MET A 319 -11.21 -7.32 1.40
CA MET A 319 -10.00 -8.05 1.03
C MET A 319 -9.88 -8.15 -0.49
N LEU A 320 -8.80 -7.60 -1.03
CA LEU A 320 -8.53 -7.62 -2.46
C LEU A 320 -8.09 -9.02 -2.89
N CYS A 321 -8.72 -9.52 -3.95
CA CYS A 321 -8.42 -10.79 -4.58
C CYS A 321 -7.73 -10.51 -5.92
N CYS A 322 -6.42 -10.82 -6.00
CA CYS A 322 -5.63 -10.62 -7.21
C CYS A 322 -5.93 -11.74 -8.22
N ASP A 323 -7.10 -11.68 -8.84
CA ASP A 323 -7.65 -12.68 -9.77
C ASP A 323 -7.57 -12.27 -11.24
N ASP A 324 -7.01 -11.10 -11.55
CA ASP A 324 -6.77 -10.66 -12.92
C ASP A 324 -5.43 -11.18 -13.45
N LEU A 325 -5.50 -11.97 -14.52
CA LEU A 325 -4.31 -12.55 -15.15
C LEU A 325 -3.86 -11.79 -16.42
N GLU A 326 -4.61 -10.77 -16.81
CA GLU A 326 -4.38 -10.01 -18.04
C GLU A 326 -3.85 -8.61 -17.78
N ARG A 327 -4.36 -7.96 -16.75
CA ARG A 327 -4.00 -6.60 -16.37
C ARG A 327 -3.05 -6.55 -15.17
N GLU A 328 -2.97 -7.68 -14.42
CA GLU A 328 -2.12 -7.85 -13.23
C GLU A 328 -1.49 -9.24 -13.22
N ASN A 329 -0.42 -9.42 -12.45
CA ASN A 329 0.23 -10.73 -12.25
C ASN A 329 -0.54 -11.57 -11.20
N GLY A 330 -1.82 -11.81 -11.46
CA GLY A 330 -2.71 -12.53 -10.57
C GLY A 330 -2.35 -14.02 -10.42
N LYS A 331 -2.79 -14.60 -9.30
CA LYS A 331 -2.73 -16.03 -9.00
C LYS A 331 -4.09 -16.55 -8.57
N LEU A 332 -4.78 -17.30 -9.46
CA LEU A 332 -6.14 -17.78 -9.18
C LEU A 332 -6.24 -18.62 -7.91
N SER A 333 -5.22 -19.43 -7.58
CA SER A 333 -5.24 -20.23 -6.35
C SER A 333 -5.18 -19.33 -5.11
N LYS A 334 -4.28 -18.32 -5.09
CA LYS A 334 -4.18 -17.35 -3.98
C LYS A 334 -5.47 -16.53 -3.85
N ALA A 335 -6.06 -16.13 -4.99
CA ALA A 335 -7.34 -15.41 -5.00
C ALA A 335 -8.48 -16.28 -4.45
N GLN A 336 -8.55 -17.56 -4.85
CA GLN A 336 -9.56 -18.50 -4.34
C GLN A 336 -9.41 -18.73 -2.84
N ASP A 337 -8.19 -18.88 -2.34
CA ASP A 337 -7.95 -18.98 -0.89
C ASP A 337 -8.47 -17.74 -0.15
N MET A 338 -8.28 -16.53 -0.71
CA MET A 338 -8.80 -15.30 -0.12
C MET A 338 -10.33 -15.24 -0.17
N TYR A 339 -10.98 -15.66 -1.26
CA TYR A 339 -12.45 -15.77 -1.32
C TYR A 339 -12.99 -16.69 -0.23
N ASN A 340 -12.35 -17.85 -0.01
CA ASN A 340 -12.74 -18.80 1.04
C ASN A 340 -12.61 -18.18 2.44
N LEU A 341 -11.52 -17.43 2.69
CA LEU A 341 -11.33 -16.71 3.95
C LEU A 341 -12.35 -15.58 4.13
N CYS A 342 -12.72 -14.88 3.08
CA CYS A 342 -13.77 -13.86 3.13
C CYS A 342 -15.11 -14.46 3.56
N GLU A 343 -15.48 -15.63 3.02
CA GLU A 343 -16.68 -16.36 3.43
C GLU A 343 -16.60 -16.81 4.89
N GLU A 344 -15.47 -17.38 5.31
CA GLU A 344 -15.27 -17.87 6.68
C GLU A 344 -15.35 -16.76 7.73
N PHE A 345 -14.71 -15.61 7.45
CA PHE A 345 -14.58 -14.53 8.42
C PHE A 345 -15.54 -13.36 8.19
N ASN A 346 -16.45 -13.47 7.24
CA ASN A 346 -17.40 -12.41 6.87
C ASN A 346 -16.70 -11.11 6.45
N TRP A 347 -15.61 -11.23 5.67
CA TRP A 347 -15.00 -10.11 4.98
C TRP A 347 -15.62 -9.95 3.59
N ILE A 348 -15.49 -8.78 3.01
CA ILE A 348 -16.01 -8.46 1.69
C ILE A 348 -14.87 -8.64 0.67
N PRO A 349 -14.99 -9.62 -0.26
CA PRO A 349 -13.99 -9.78 -1.30
C PRO A 349 -14.10 -8.68 -2.36
N VAL A 350 -12.96 -8.23 -2.87
CA VAL A 350 -12.85 -7.30 -4.00
C VAL A 350 -12.12 -8.00 -5.14
N SER A 351 -12.81 -8.26 -6.25
CA SER A 351 -12.22 -8.87 -7.44
C SER A 351 -11.55 -7.81 -8.31
N MET A 352 -10.23 -7.84 -8.45
CA MET A 352 -9.55 -6.92 -9.37
C MET A 352 -10.04 -7.08 -10.81
N LYS A 353 -10.40 -8.31 -11.21
CA LYS A 353 -10.87 -8.63 -12.54
C LYS A 353 -12.29 -8.15 -12.81
N ASN A 354 -13.20 -8.36 -11.85
CA ASN A 354 -14.64 -8.19 -12.10
C ASN A 354 -15.18 -6.89 -11.52
N ASP A 355 -14.59 -6.37 -10.43
CA ASP A 355 -15.09 -5.18 -9.76
C ASP A 355 -14.52 -3.88 -10.33
N TRP A 356 -13.36 -3.95 -11.03
CA TRP A 356 -12.67 -2.78 -11.54
C TRP A 356 -12.69 -2.68 -13.08
N LYS A 357 -12.90 -1.48 -13.60
CA LYS A 357 -12.83 -1.17 -15.05
C LYS A 357 -11.38 -1.06 -15.53
N THR A 358 -10.50 -0.57 -14.69
CA THR A 358 -9.04 -0.51 -14.89
C THR A 358 -8.32 -0.87 -13.59
N ILE A 359 -7.02 -1.18 -13.63
CA ILE A 359 -6.20 -1.36 -12.43
C ILE A 359 -5.26 -0.17 -12.28
N TYR A 360 -4.56 0.19 -13.35
CA TYR A 360 -3.55 1.23 -13.39
C TYR A 360 -3.96 2.40 -14.26
N ALA A 361 -3.16 3.45 -14.25
CA ALA A 361 -3.31 4.63 -15.09
C ALA A 361 -3.31 4.28 -16.59
N ASP A 362 -3.85 5.18 -17.41
CA ASP A 362 -3.92 5.03 -18.87
C ASP A 362 -2.52 4.82 -19.46
N GLY A 363 -2.43 3.89 -20.43
CA GLY A 363 -1.19 3.59 -21.14
C GLY A 363 -0.30 2.55 -20.47
N VAL A 364 -0.69 2.05 -19.28
CA VAL A 364 0.00 0.93 -18.63
C VAL A 364 -0.50 -0.40 -19.16
N THR A 365 0.42 -1.29 -19.54
CA THR A 365 0.10 -2.64 -20.02
C THR A 365 0.96 -3.68 -19.31
N TYR A 366 0.33 -4.70 -18.75
CA TYR A 366 1.03 -5.85 -18.17
C TYR A 366 1.62 -6.73 -19.29
N ILE A 367 2.94 -6.94 -19.24
CA ILE A 367 3.70 -7.74 -20.23
C ILE A 367 4.38 -8.96 -19.61
N GLY A 368 4.31 -9.15 -18.31
CA GLY A 368 5.04 -10.19 -17.59
C GLY A 368 4.80 -11.61 -18.08
N LYS A 369 3.59 -11.93 -18.56
CA LYS A 369 3.29 -13.23 -19.16
C LYS A 369 3.89 -13.43 -20.56
N LYS A 370 4.10 -12.35 -21.33
CA LYS A 370 4.69 -12.42 -22.67
C LYS A 370 6.18 -12.74 -22.62
N ALA A 371 6.87 -12.31 -21.55
CA ALA A 371 8.28 -12.60 -21.33
C ALA A 371 8.54 -14.04 -20.82
N ALA A 372 7.50 -14.72 -20.30
CA ALA A 372 7.57 -16.07 -19.75
C ALA A 372 7.18 -17.18 -20.75
N GLU A 373 6.64 -16.84 -21.92
CA GLU A 373 6.46 -17.82 -22.99
C GLU A 373 7.83 -18.07 -23.65
N PRO A 374 8.47 -19.25 -23.49
CA PRO A 374 9.60 -19.61 -24.32
C PRO A 374 9.11 -19.58 -25.76
N ALA A 375 9.92 -18.99 -26.66
CA ALA A 375 9.69 -19.11 -28.08
C ALA A 375 9.35 -20.56 -28.38
N ALA A 376 8.20 -20.80 -29.04
CA ALA A 376 7.77 -22.13 -29.39
C ALA A 376 8.96 -22.81 -30.09
N GLU A 377 9.53 -23.83 -29.47
CA GLU A 377 10.46 -24.71 -30.17
C GLU A 377 9.70 -25.21 -31.41
N GLU A 378 10.23 -24.87 -32.58
CA GLU A 378 9.80 -25.48 -33.84
C GLU A 378 9.83 -26.97 -33.60
N ALA A 379 8.66 -27.58 -33.64
CA ALA A 379 8.53 -29.02 -33.49
C ALA A 379 9.37 -29.66 -34.63
N GLU A 380 10.51 -30.21 -34.30
CA GLU A 380 11.20 -31.16 -35.18
C GLU A 380 10.22 -32.31 -35.46
N GLU A 381 9.88 -32.48 -36.72
CA GLU A 381 9.13 -33.64 -37.20
C GLU A 381 9.85 -34.90 -36.74
N PRO A 382 9.15 -35.88 -36.16
CA PRO A 382 9.78 -37.14 -35.78
C PRO A 382 10.29 -37.85 -37.03
N ALA A 383 11.59 -38.11 -37.07
CA ALA A 383 12.23 -38.93 -38.08
C ALA A 383 11.53 -40.30 -38.11
N GLU A 384 11.09 -40.73 -39.30
CA GLU A 384 10.53 -42.06 -39.55
C GLU A 384 11.54 -43.14 -39.11
N GLU A 385 11.21 -43.86 -38.06
CA GLU A 385 11.95 -45.03 -37.59
C GLU A 385 11.70 -46.18 -38.58
N GLN A 386 12.72 -46.52 -39.37
CA GLN A 386 12.69 -47.71 -40.23
C GLN A 386 12.66 -48.93 -39.33
N VAL A 387 11.56 -49.67 -39.41
CA VAL A 387 11.38 -50.99 -38.76
C VAL A 387 12.22 -52.03 -39.50
N GLU A 388 13.35 -52.44 -38.94
CA GLU A 388 14.04 -53.69 -39.35
C GLU A 388 13.28 -54.89 -38.79
N GLU A 389 12.86 -55.79 -39.69
CA GLU A 389 12.30 -57.06 -39.34
C GLU A 389 13.33 -57.96 -38.61
N PRO A 390 12.95 -58.71 -37.54
CA PRO A 390 13.86 -59.63 -36.90
C PRO A 390 13.97 -60.95 -37.70
N ALA A 391 15.20 -61.34 -38.02
CA ALA A 391 15.55 -62.64 -38.59
C ALA A 391 15.22 -63.77 -37.58
N GLU A 392 14.55 -64.79 -38.09
CA GLU A 392 14.34 -66.08 -37.42
C GLU A 392 15.67 -66.77 -37.13
N GLU A 393 15.98 -67.12 -35.89
CA GLU A 393 17.00 -68.14 -35.54
C GLU A 393 16.31 -69.31 -34.88
N GLU A 394 16.55 -70.48 -35.57
CA GLU A 394 16.08 -71.77 -35.20
C GLU A 394 16.63 -72.30 -33.86
N GLU A 395 15.81 -73.13 -33.23
CA GLU A 395 16.14 -73.91 -32.06
C GLU A 395 17.33 -74.87 -32.30
N ALA A 396 18.17 -75.03 -31.32
CA ALA A 396 18.93 -76.25 -31.08
C ALA A 396 18.93 -76.53 -29.58
N LEU A 397 18.15 -77.57 -29.26
CA LEU A 397 18.27 -78.35 -28.05
C LEU A 397 19.68 -78.98 -27.97
N ASP A 398 20.34 -78.97 -26.86
CA ASP A 398 20.86 -80.23 -26.28
C ASP A 398 21.33 -80.07 -24.82
N ASN A 399 20.86 -80.96 -24.06
CA ASN A 399 21.21 -81.70 -22.85
C ASN A 399 22.47 -81.38 -22.01
N ALA A 400 22.22 -81.55 -20.74
CA ALA A 400 22.96 -82.31 -19.73
C ALA A 400 24.03 -81.58 -18.88
N ALA A 401 23.74 -81.34 -17.65
CA ALA A 401 24.10 -82.02 -16.39
C ALA A 401 23.88 -81.11 -15.19
#